data_6509b171904195c6c4e35b8bed0ebfb0
#
_entry.id   6509b171904195c6c4e35b8bed0ebfb0
#
_cell.length_a   1.000
_cell.length_b   1.000
_cell.length_c   1.000
_cell.angle_alpha   90.00
_cell.angle_beta   90.00
_cell.angle_gamma   90.00
#
_symmetry.space_group_name_H-M   'P 1'
#
loop_
_entity.id
_entity.type
_entity.pdbx_description
1 polymer ?
#
loop_
_entity_poly.entity_id
_entity_poly.type
_entity_poly.pdbx_seq_one_letter_code
_entity_poly.pdbx_strand_id
1 'polypeptide(L)'
;MNSVFIKIKNLYKLIHRGILKVSDWMINGFRVALVLGVALYGVGIGWFVFYSDKVSLDDHTVLVMDLNGALVEESPGGLKDKFIGELQGNATQTVRLRDVVMTLELAAKDKHIDKVLLKLDDFQGGGLVSLREAASAIEKFKASGKQVVAWSSFYDQRQYYLAAHANQVLSHPMGGVLIEGLGKSRNYYKDALDKLGIKANLIRVGQFK
;
A
#
# COMPACT_ATOMS: atom_id res chain seq x y z
N MET A 1 48.10 -59.78 39.33
CA MET A 1 47.98 -58.86 38.18
C MET A 1 46.55 -58.61 37.77
N ASN A 2 45.56 -59.49 37.97
CA ASN A 2 44.15 -59.30 37.56
C ASN A 2 43.31 -58.31 38.42
N SER A 3 43.63 -58.10 39.72
CA SER A 3 42.85 -57.28 40.63
C SER A 3 42.96 -55.77 40.33
N VAL A 4 44.12 -55.30 39.90
CA VAL A 4 44.42 -53.92 39.53
C VAL A 4 43.68 -53.52 38.22
N PHE A 5 43.65 -54.43 37.27
CA PHE A 5 42.99 -54.23 35.98
C PHE A 5 41.44 -54.09 36.10
N ILE A 6 40.87 -54.87 37.04
CA ILE A 6 39.42 -54.80 37.34
C ILE A 6 39.08 -53.44 38.01
N LYS A 7 39.89 -52.97 38.91
CA LYS A 7 39.71 -51.66 39.56
C LYS A 7 39.81 -50.50 38.58
N ILE A 8 40.76 -50.54 37.66
CA ILE A 8 40.93 -49.53 36.61
C ILE A 8 39.71 -49.54 35.66
N LYS A 9 39.23 -50.70 35.24
CA LYS A 9 38.05 -50.82 34.38
C LYS A 9 36.76 -50.31 35.03
N ASN A 10 36.61 -50.55 36.35
CA ASN A 10 35.48 -50.06 37.10
C ASN A 10 35.54 -48.55 37.31
N LEU A 11 36.71 -48.00 37.56
CA LEU A 11 36.92 -46.54 37.69
C LEU A 11 36.64 -45.85 36.34
N TYR A 12 37.09 -46.40 35.22
CA TYR A 12 36.77 -45.86 33.88
C TYR A 12 35.26 -45.86 33.60
N LYS A 13 34.53 -46.95 33.93
CA LYS A 13 33.08 -47.02 33.77
C LYS A 13 32.37 -45.99 34.65
N LEU A 14 32.88 -45.75 35.86
CA LEU A 14 32.27 -44.76 36.76
C LEU A 14 32.45 -43.33 36.26
N ILE A 15 33.66 -43.00 35.80
CA ILE A 15 33.98 -41.70 35.21
C ILE A 15 33.15 -41.50 33.91
N HIS A 16 33.11 -42.50 33.04
CA HIS A 16 32.35 -42.40 31.80
C HIS A 16 30.83 -42.20 32.01
N ARG A 17 30.24 -42.92 33.01
CA ARG A 17 28.84 -42.68 33.42
C ARG A 17 28.61 -41.31 34.02
N GLY A 18 29.58 -40.79 34.78
CA GLY A 18 29.52 -39.42 35.30
C GLY A 18 29.51 -38.36 34.18
N ILE A 19 30.40 -38.51 33.23
CA ILE A 19 30.49 -37.60 32.07
C ILE A 19 29.20 -37.63 31.25
N LEU A 20 28.62 -38.81 30.97
CA LEU A 20 27.38 -38.91 30.25
C LEU A 20 26.21 -38.26 30.99
N LYS A 21 26.08 -38.45 32.32
CA LYS A 21 25.03 -37.79 33.10
C LYS A 21 25.15 -36.25 33.12
N VAL A 22 26.36 -35.73 33.21
CA VAL A 22 26.61 -34.27 33.16
C VAL A 22 26.27 -33.73 31.76
N SER A 23 26.67 -34.46 30.70
CA SER A 23 26.31 -34.11 29.31
C SER A 23 24.80 -34.07 29.10
N ASP A 24 24.09 -35.12 29.55
CA ASP A 24 22.62 -35.17 29.42
C ASP A 24 21.93 -34.05 30.22
N TRP A 25 22.45 -33.76 31.42
CA TRP A 25 21.92 -32.65 32.20
C TRP A 25 22.13 -31.29 31.53
N MET A 26 23.33 -31.06 30.96
CA MET A 26 23.62 -29.84 30.17
C MET A 26 22.75 -29.71 28.95
N ILE A 27 22.58 -30.81 28.17
CA ILE A 27 21.75 -30.80 26.96
C ILE A 27 20.28 -30.53 27.32
N ASN A 28 19.77 -31.17 28.36
CA ASN A 28 18.39 -30.94 28.80
C ASN A 28 18.20 -29.53 29.36
N GLY A 29 19.15 -29.02 30.13
CA GLY A 29 19.14 -27.62 30.60
C GLY A 29 19.13 -26.62 29.44
N PHE A 30 19.94 -26.86 28.41
CA PHE A 30 19.96 -26.02 27.21
C PHE A 30 18.62 -26.08 26.44
N ARG A 31 18.03 -27.26 26.29
CA ARG A 31 16.71 -27.41 25.63
C ARG A 31 15.61 -26.67 26.37
N VAL A 32 15.58 -26.78 27.69
CA VAL A 32 14.59 -26.05 28.54
C VAL A 32 14.78 -24.54 28.43
N ALA A 33 16.04 -24.06 28.47
CA ALA A 33 16.36 -22.65 28.33
C ALA A 33 15.94 -22.12 26.94
N LEU A 34 16.14 -22.91 25.88
CA LEU A 34 15.75 -22.55 24.53
C LEU A 34 14.23 -22.46 24.39
N VAL A 35 13.48 -23.43 24.91
CA VAL A 35 12.01 -23.42 24.89
C VAL A 35 11.47 -22.22 25.68
N LEU A 36 12.02 -21.93 26.86
CA LEU A 36 11.62 -20.76 27.65
C LEU A 36 11.97 -19.45 26.93
N GLY A 37 13.14 -19.38 26.28
CA GLY A 37 13.52 -18.22 25.47
C GLY A 37 12.54 -17.95 24.34
N VAL A 38 12.16 -18.99 23.59
CA VAL A 38 11.16 -18.88 22.51
C VAL A 38 9.77 -18.49 23.05
N ALA A 39 9.37 -19.06 24.19
CA ALA A 39 8.09 -18.72 24.83
C ALA A 39 8.06 -17.26 25.30
N LEU A 40 9.12 -16.78 25.96
CA LEU A 40 9.24 -15.38 26.39
C LEU A 40 9.28 -14.42 25.22
N TYR A 41 9.97 -14.79 24.14
CA TYR A 41 10.00 -14.00 22.90
C TYR A 41 8.60 -13.92 22.26
N GLY A 42 7.86 -15.03 22.20
CA GLY A 42 6.47 -15.06 21.74
C GLY A 42 5.53 -14.20 22.58
N VAL A 43 5.68 -14.27 23.92
CA VAL A 43 4.92 -13.40 24.85
C VAL A 43 5.30 -11.93 24.64
N GLY A 44 6.60 -11.63 24.45
CA GLY A 44 7.09 -10.26 24.19
C GLY A 44 6.52 -9.68 22.90
N ILE A 45 6.50 -10.47 21.81
CA ILE A 45 5.85 -10.07 20.54
C ILE A 45 4.36 -9.88 20.75
N GLY A 46 3.68 -10.82 21.39
CA GLY A 46 2.26 -10.70 21.70
C GLY A 46 1.95 -9.43 22.49
N TRP A 47 2.73 -9.15 23.51
CA TRP A 47 2.62 -7.94 24.31
C TRP A 47 2.85 -6.68 23.45
N PHE A 48 3.91 -6.67 22.64
CA PHE A 48 4.22 -5.54 21.75
C PHE A 48 3.10 -5.28 20.73
N VAL A 49 2.54 -6.33 20.14
CA VAL A 49 1.43 -6.21 19.17
C VAL A 49 0.13 -5.78 19.85
N PHE A 50 -0.17 -6.27 21.05
CA PHE A 50 -1.39 -5.93 21.78
C PHE A 50 -1.31 -4.58 22.53
N TYR A 51 -0.11 -4.17 22.95
CA TYR A 51 0.15 -2.89 23.62
C TYR A 51 0.68 -1.82 22.69
N SER A 52 0.81 -2.11 21.39
CA SER A 52 1.08 -1.07 20.40
C SER A 52 0.01 -0.01 20.54
N ASP A 53 0.41 1.18 20.94
CA ASP A 53 -0.48 2.31 21.23
C ASP A 53 -1.55 2.41 20.16
N LYS A 54 -2.80 2.22 20.56
CA LYS A 54 -3.91 2.62 19.71
C LYS A 54 -3.74 4.11 19.53
N VAL A 55 -3.41 4.52 18.30
CA VAL A 55 -3.38 5.93 17.95
C VAL A 55 -4.74 6.50 18.34
N SER A 56 -4.79 7.21 19.47
CA SER A 56 -5.99 7.93 19.87
C SER A 56 -6.02 9.19 19.01
N LEU A 57 -7.04 9.30 18.17
CA LEU A 57 -7.30 10.53 17.45
C LEU A 57 -7.88 11.53 18.43
N ASP A 58 -7.41 12.77 18.37
CA ASP A 58 -8.03 13.88 19.08
C ASP A 58 -9.39 14.22 18.46
N ASP A 59 -10.29 14.79 19.27
CA ASP A 59 -11.56 15.29 18.76
C ASP A 59 -11.32 16.41 17.73
N HIS A 60 -12.17 16.48 16.71
CA HIS A 60 -12.08 17.44 15.60
C HIS A 60 -10.85 17.24 14.67
N THR A 61 -10.41 16.02 14.50
CA THR A 61 -9.32 15.70 13.59
C THR A 61 -9.73 15.85 12.12
N VAL A 62 -8.80 16.34 11.29
CA VAL A 62 -8.94 16.41 9.83
C VAL A 62 -8.21 15.24 9.20
N LEU A 63 -8.92 14.40 8.46
CA LEU A 63 -8.32 13.33 7.68
C LEU A 63 -7.75 13.89 6.38
N VAL A 64 -6.45 13.80 6.19
CA VAL A 64 -5.79 14.17 4.92
C VAL A 64 -5.69 12.94 4.04
N MET A 65 -6.38 12.98 2.90
CA MET A 65 -6.28 11.96 1.85
C MET A 65 -5.42 12.50 0.72
N ASP A 66 -4.15 12.09 0.70
CA ASP A 66 -3.20 12.43 -0.36
C ASP A 66 -3.32 11.36 -1.47
N LEU A 67 -4.03 11.72 -2.55
CA LEU A 67 -4.22 10.83 -3.70
C LEU A 67 -3.05 11.01 -4.66
N ASN A 68 -2.11 10.08 -4.60
CA ASN A 68 -0.90 10.15 -5.39
C ASN A 68 -0.87 9.05 -6.47
N GLY A 69 -0.84 9.43 -7.74
CA GLY A 69 -0.85 8.53 -8.89
C GLY A 69 -2.22 8.28 -9.50
N ALA A 70 -2.32 7.23 -10.32
CA ALA A 70 -3.54 6.88 -11.04
C ALA A 70 -4.52 6.09 -10.17
N LEU A 71 -5.82 6.43 -10.25
CA LEU A 71 -6.90 5.67 -9.62
C LEU A 71 -7.18 4.40 -10.41
N VAL A 72 -6.99 3.26 -9.76
CA VAL A 72 -7.17 1.92 -10.36
C VAL A 72 -8.09 1.07 -9.49
N GLU A 73 -8.80 0.14 -10.10
CA GLU A 73 -9.63 -0.83 -9.36
C GLU A 73 -8.75 -1.83 -8.61
N GLU A 74 -7.73 -2.37 -9.30
CA GLU A 74 -6.71 -3.23 -8.72
C GLU A 74 -5.32 -2.71 -9.09
N SER A 75 -4.38 -2.79 -8.15
CA SER A 75 -3.00 -2.44 -8.46
C SER A 75 -2.42 -3.44 -9.44
N PRO A 76 -1.90 -3.00 -10.60
CA PRO A 76 -1.21 -3.88 -11.52
C PRO A 76 0.04 -4.45 -10.85
N GLY A 77 0.25 -5.76 -10.99
CA GLY A 77 1.43 -6.45 -10.48
C GLY A 77 1.31 -7.02 -9.06
N GLY A 78 2.03 -8.11 -8.83
CA GLY A 78 2.16 -8.75 -7.52
C GLY A 78 3.10 -7.98 -6.59
N LEU A 79 3.24 -8.46 -5.35
CA LEU A 79 4.21 -7.90 -4.39
C LEU A 79 5.65 -7.85 -4.95
N LYS A 80 6.02 -8.82 -5.79
CA LYS A 80 7.32 -8.86 -6.47
C LYS A 80 7.51 -7.72 -7.45
N ASP A 81 6.47 -7.41 -8.24
CA ASP A 81 6.55 -6.36 -9.26
C ASP A 81 6.63 -4.97 -8.62
N LYS A 82 5.93 -4.76 -7.50
CA LYS A 82 6.04 -3.55 -6.69
C LYS A 82 7.46 -3.38 -6.15
N PHE A 83 8.02 -4.45 -5.57
CA PHE A 83 9.36 -4.41 -4.98
C PHE A 83 10.44 -4.16 -6.06
N ILE A 84 10.31 -4.79 -7.22
CA ILE A 84 11.22 -4.58 -8.35
C ILE A 84 11.07 -3.17 -8.92
N GLY A 85 9.84 -2.66 -9.03
CA GLY A 85 9.56 -1.29 -9.49
C GLY A 85 10.15 -0.23 -8.55
N GLU A 86 10.05 -0.42 -7.23
CA GLU A 86 10.69 0.44 -6.23
C GLU A 86 12.21 0.43 -6.34
N LEU A 87 12.82 -0.74 -6.49
CA LEU A 87 14.28 -0.88 -6.64
C LEU A 87 14.81 -0.25 -7.94
N GLN A 88 14.00 -0.23 -9.00
CA GLN A 88 14.36 0.34 -10.30
C GLN A 88 13.99 1.83 -10.42
N GLY A 89 13.38 2.43 -9.42
CA GLY A 89 12.91 3.82 -9.46
C GLY A 89 11.74 4.06 -10.43
N ASN A 90 11.10 2.98 -10.93
CA ASN A 90 9.99 3.01 -11.88
C ASN A 90 8.65 2.62 -11.22
N ALA A 91 8.53 2.79 -9.91
CA ALA A 91 7.28 2.50 -9.21
C ALA A 91 6.18 3.43 -9.72
N THR A 92 5.28 2.91 -10.54
CA THR A 92 4.07 3.62 -10.92
C THR A 92 3.20 3.74 -9.68
N GLN A 93 3.09 4.95 -9.14
CA GLN A 93 2.23 5.19 -8.00
C GLN A 93 0.76 5.03 -8.44
N THR A 94 0.03 4.23 -7.69
CA THR A 94 -1.39 3.96 -7.97
C THR A 94 -2.19 4.03 -6.68
N VAL A 95 -3.37 4.61 -6.76
CA VAL A 95 -4.34 4.66 -5.67
C VAL A 95 -5.44 3.64 -5.98
N ARG A 96 -5.70 2.72 -5.08
CA ARG A 96 -6.79 1.75 -5.28
C ARG A 96 -8.13 2.39 -4.91
N LEU A 97 -9.09 2.30 -5.82
CA LEU A 97 -10.44 2.79 -5.61
C LEU A 97 -11.07 2.25 -4.32
N ARG A 98 -10.88 0.94 -4.07
CA ARG A 98 -11.39 0.30 -2.86
C ARG A 98 -10.88 0.95 -1.57
N ASP A 99 -9.60 1.33 -1.53
CA ASP A 99 -9.00 1.95 -0.35
C ASP A 99 -9.58 3.35 -0.13
N VAL A 100 -9.81 4.12 -1.20
CA VAL A 100 -10.47 5.44 -1.13
C VAL A 100 -11.89 5.32 -0.57
N VAL A 101 -12.70 4.41 -1.14
CA VAL A 101 -14.08 4.19 -0.71
C VAL A 101 -14.13 3.75 0.76
N MET A 102 -13.30 2.75 1.12
CA MET A 102 -13.28 2.20 2.47
C MET A 102 -12.81 3.22 3.52
N THR A 103 -11.82 4.04 3.17
CA THR A 103 -11.33 5.11 4.04
C THR A 103 -12.41 6.15 4.32
N LEU A 104 -13.14 6.59 3.29
CA LEU A 104 -14.24 7.54 3.44
C LEU A 104 -15.40 6.94 4.24
N GLU A 105 -15.74 5.67 4.03
CA GLU A 105 -16.80 4.98 4.80
C GLU A 105 -16.45 4.82 6.28
N LEU A 106 -15.19 4.51 6.60
CA LEU A 106 -14.72 4.43 7.98
C LEU A 106 -14.68 5.82 8.62
N ALA A 107 -14.14 6.81 7.92
CA ALA A 107 -14.08 8.18 8.39
C ALA A 107 -15.48 8.80 8.62
N ALA A 108 -16.48 8.42 7.82
CA ALA A 108 -17.86 8.85 8.02
C ALA A 108 -18.44 8.38 9.37
N LYS A 109 -18.03 7.20 9.84
CA LYS A 109 -18.49 6.59 11.10
C LYS A 109 -17.67 7.03 12.32
N ASP A 110 -16.44 7.50 12.12
CA ASP A 110 -15.55 7.89 13.20
C ASP A 110 -15.96 9.25 13.78
N LYS A 111 -16.17 9.30 15.09
CA LYS A 111 -16.62 10.52 15.80
C LYS A 111 -15.52 11.59 15.93
N HIS A 112 -14.25 11.20 15.82
CA HIS A 112 -13.11 12.10 15.98
C HIS A 112 -12.78 12.84 14.68
N ILE A 113 -13.26 12.34 13.53
CA ILE A 113 -13.02 12.94 12.22
C ILE A 113 -14.19 13.85 11.84
N ASP A 114 -13.94 15.14 11.72
CA ASP A 114 -14.95 16.13 11.31
C ASP A 114 -14.87 16.47 9.83
N LYS A 115 -13.69 16.43 9.27
CA LYS A 115 -13.42 16.89 7.91
C LYS A 115 -12.46 15.97 7.18
N VAL A 116 -12.58 15.98 5.86
CA VAL A 116 -11.61 15.36 4.95
C VAL A 116 -10.99 16.44 4.08
N LEU A 117 -9.67 16.45 4.00
CA LEU A 117 -8.90 17.22 3.02
C LEU A 117 -8.44 16.25 1.90
N LEU A 118 -8.99 16.46 0.70
CA LEU A 118 -8.53 15.75 -0.50
C LEU A 118 -7.39 16.53 -1.14
N LYS A 119 -6.18 16.02 -1.08
CA LYS A 119 -5.03 16.58 -1.76
C LYS A 119 -4.87 15.90 -3.11
N LEU A 120 -4.95 16.68 -4.19
CA LEU A 120 -5.06 16.18 -5.56
C LEU A 120 -3.88 16.63 -6.46
N ASP A 121 -2.82 17.23 -5.91
CA ASP A 121 -1.68 17.73 -6.69
C ASP A 121 -1.05 16.64 -7.57
N ASP A 122 -0.82 15.47 -7.00
CA ASP A 122 -0.15 14.35 -7.66
C ASP A 122 -1.13 13.30 -8.22
N PHE A 123 -2.43 13.60 -8.17
CA PHE A 123 -3.47 12.70 -8.67
C PHE A 123 -3.53 12.71 -10.19
N GLN A 124 -3.28 11.58 -10.80
CA GLN A 124 -3.24 11.42 -12.26
C GLN A 124 -4.60 11.05 -12.88
N GLY A 125 -5.65 11.07 -12.07
CA GLY A 125 -6.99 10.68 -12.52
C GLY A 125 -7.18 9.18 -12.60
N GLY A 126 -8.20 8.76 -13.35
CA GLY A 126 -8.57 7.36 -13.52
C GLY A 126 -9.62 7.18 -14.60
N GLY A 127 -10.13 5.95 -14.74
CA GLY A 127 -11.29 5.67 -15.58
C GLY A 127 -12.53 6.42 -15.10
N LEU A 128 -13.41 6.81 -16.03
CA LEU A 128 -14.63 7.58 -15.67
C LEU A 128 -15.52 6.81 -14.67
N VAL A 129 -15.58 5.49 -14.76
CA VAL A 129 -16.36 4.65 -13.84
C VAL A 129 -15.77 4.73 -12.44
N SER A 130 -14.47 4.55 -12.30
CA SER A 130 -13.77 4.62 -11.02
C SER A 130 -13.84 6.01 -10.39
N LEU A 131 -13.77 7.08 -11.21
CA LEU A 131 -13.97 8.46 -10.75
C LEU A 131 -15.39 8.70 -10.24
N ARG A 132 -16.41 8.17 -10.92
CA ARG A 132 -17.81 8.29 -10.45
C ARG A 132 -18.05 7.55 -9.14
N GLU A 133 -17.43 6.40 -8.97
CA GLU A 133 -17.54 5.65 -7.72
C GLU A 133 -16.84 6.37 -6.56
N ALA A 134 -15.64 6.91 -6.78
CA ALA A 134 -14.95 7.75 -5.80
C ALA A 134 -15.76 9.00 -5.44
N ALA A 135 -16.34 9.66 -6.44
CA ALA A 135 -17.24 10.81 -6.24
C ALA A 135 -18.49 10.44 -5.41
N SER A 136 -19.09 9.27 -5.69
CA SER A 136 -20.21 8.76 -4.90
C SER A 136 -19.82 8.52 -3.43
N ALA A 137 -18.61 8.03 -3.17
CA ALA A 137 -18.10 7.86 -1.80
C ALA A 137 -17.91 9.21 -1.09
N ILE A 138 -17.44 10.25 -1.81
CA ILE A 138 -17.35 11.63 -1.28
C ILE A 138 -18.74 12.13 -0.91
N GLU A 139 -19.74 11.96 -1.76
CA GLU A 139 -21.10 12.39 -1.47
C GLU A 139 -21.72 11.65 -0.28
N LYS A 140 -21.47 10.34 -0.15
CA LYS A 140 -21.90 9.57 1.04
C LYS A 140 -21.24 10.08 2.31
N PHE A 141 -19.95 10.43 2.25
CA PHE A 141 -19.26 11.02 3.39
C PHE A 141 -19.90 12.36 3.79
N LYS A 142 -20.19 13.23 2.82
CA LYS A 142 -20.89 14.51 3.06
C LYS A 142 -22.29 14.32 3.67
N ALA A 143 -23.00 13.27 3.26
CA ALA A 143 -24.30 12.91 3.81
C ALA A 143 -24.25 12.55 5.31
N SER A 144 -23.07 12.19 5.86
CA SER A 144 -22.89 12.01 7.30
C SER A 144 -22.82 13.33 8.09
N GLY A 145 -22.96 14.48 7.45
CA GLY A 145 -22.90 15.82 8.05
C GLY A 145 -21.49 16.41 8.14
N LYS A 146 -20.47 15.70 7.61
CA LYS A 146 -19.07 16.12 7.65
C LYS A 146 -18.67 16.86 6.39
N GLN A 147 -17.58 17.63 6.46
CA GLN A 147 -17.14 18.48 5.35
C GLN A 147 -15.99 17.86 4.58
N VAL A 148 -16.00 18.05 3.27
CA VAL A 148 -14.90 17.70 2.37
C VAL A 148 -14.33 18.97 1.76
N VAL A 149 -13.03 19.15 1.84
CA VAL A 149 -12.28 20.23 1.21
C VAL A 149 -11.31 19.61 0.20
N ALA A 150 -11.32 20.08 -1.02
CA ALA A 150 -10.37 19.66 -2.05
C ALA A 150 -9.30 20.74 -2.22
N TRP A 151 -8.06 20.33 -2.34
CA TRP A 151 -6.89 21.18 -2.59
C TRP A 151 -6.07 20.65 -3.74
N SER A 152 -5.70 21.54 -4.65
CA SER A 152 -4.65 21.30 -5.65
C SER A 152 -4.06 22.64 -6.11
N SER A 153 -2.77 22.64 -6.46
CA SER A 153 -2.16 23.82 -7.06
C SER A 153 -2.71 24.13 -8.45
N PHE A 154 -3.01 23.07 -9.21
CA PHE A 154 -3.63 23.14 -10.54
C PHE A 154 -4.56 21.94 -10.70
N TYR A 155 -5.69 22.13 -11.35
CA TYR A 155 -6.65 21.08 -11.60
C TYR A 155 -6.71 20.71 -13.07
N ASP A 156 -6.44 19.46 -13.43
CA ASP A 156 -6.91 18.90 -14.68
C ASP A 156 -8.41 18.52 -14.60
N GLN A 157 -8.99 18.12 -15.70
CA GLN A 157 -10.41 17.76 -15.77
C GLN A 157 -10.80 16.62 -14.83
N ARG A 158 -9.92 15.65 -14.60
CA ARG A 158 -10.19 14.47 -13.75
C ARG A 158 -10.05 14.80 -12.27
N GLN A 159 -9.05 15.59 -11.93
CA GLN A 159 -8.87 16.14 -10.58
C GLN A 159 -10.04 17.04 -10.21
N TYR A 160 -10.41 17.95 -11.14
CA TYR A 160 -11.53 18.86 -10.90
C TYR A 160 -12.87 18.13 -10.80
N TYR A 161 -13.03 17.00 -11.53
CA TYR A 161 -14.23 16.19 -11.39
C TYR A 161 -14.43 15.69 -9.96
N LEU A 162 -13.40 15.18 -9.29
CA LEU A 162 -13.49 14.79 -7.90
C LEU A 162 -13.64 16.00 -6.97
N ALA A 163 -12.86 17.05 -7.20
CA ALA A 163 -12.90 18.27 -6.40
C ALA A 163 -14.29 18.92 -6.41
N ALA A 164 -15.00 18.91 -7.55
CA ALA A 164 -16.34 19.46 -7.69
C ALA A 164 -17.39 18.79 -6.80
N HIS A 165 -17.14 17.57 -6.31
CA HIS A 165 -17.99 16.90 -5.32
C HIS A 165 -17.68 17.29 -3.87
N ALA A 166 -16.60 18.05 -3.61
CA ALA A 166 -16.29 18.58 -2.28
C ALA A 166 -17.21 19.76 -1.87
N ASN A 167 -17.25 20.09 -0.58
CA ASN A 167 -17.95 21.28 -0.10
C ASN A 167 -17.21 22.58 -0.47
N GLN A 168 -15.86 22.50 -0.50
CA GLN A 168 -15.00 23.62 -0.87
C GLN A 168 -13.90 23.12 -1.79
N VAL A 169 -13.62 23.90 -2.83
CA VAL A 169 -12.51 23.67 -3.75
C VAL A 169 -11.53 24.82 -3.61
N LEU A 170 -10.33 24.51 -3.19
CA LEU A 170 -9.25 25.46 -3.00
C LEU A 170 -8.17 25.23 -4.04
N SER A 171 -7.65 26.30 -4.58
CA SER A 171 -6.55 26.28 -5.55
C SER A 171 -5.50 27.33 -5.18
N HIS A 172 -4.27 27.11 -5.63
CA HIS A 172 -3.24 28.12 -5.51
C HIS A 172 -3.66 29.40 -6.28
N PRO A 173 -3.38 30.63 -5.78
CA PRO A 173 -3.75 31.87 -6.48
C PRO A 173 -3.22 31.99 -7.91
N MET A 174 -2.08 31.38 -8.22
CA MET A 174 -1.51 31.30 -9.58
C MET A 174 -1.88 30.01 -10.31
N GLY A 175 -2.75 29.19 -9.72
CA GLY A 175 -3.22 27.95 -10.30
C GLY A 175 -4.36 28.18 -11.29
N GLY A 176 -4.90 27.08 -11.80
CA GLY A 176 -6.00 27.13 -12.75
C GLY A 176 -6.70 25.78 -12.86
N VAL A 177 -7.77 25.77 -13.65
CA VAL A 177 -8.53 24.55 -13.97
C VAL A 177 -8.52 24.39 -15.48
N LEU A 178 -8.04 23.24 -15.96
CA LEU A 178 -8.04 22.89 -17.37
C LEU A 178 -9.11 21.84 -17.66
N ILE A 179 -10.11 22.22 -18.44
CA ILE A 179 -11.18 21.34 -18.87
C ILE A 179 -11.10 21.19 -20.39
N GLU A 180 -10.69 20.01 -20.85
CA GLU A 180 -10.53 19.71 -22.29
C GLU A 180 -11.79 19.13 -22.93
N GLY A 181 -12.73 18.67 -22.11
CA GLY A 181 -13.95 17.97 -22.58
C GLY A 181 -13.71 16.48 -22.89
N LEU A 182 -14.74 15.82 -23.39
CA LEU A 182 -14.73 14.38 -23.72
C LEU A 182 -14.46 14.10 -25.20
N GLY A 183 -14.39 15.14 -26.01
CA GLY A 183 -14.12 15.02 -27.44
C GLY A 183 -12.63 14.78 -27.71
N LYS A 184 -12.33 13.78 -28.54
CA LYS A 184 -10.99 13.54 -29.07
C LYS A 184 -11.03 13.57 -30.58
N SER A 185 -10.47 14.61 -31.18
CA SER A 185 -10.27 14.67 -32.62
C SER A 185 -8.90 14.10 -32.99
N ARG A 186 -8.84 13.39 -34.10
CA ARG A 186 -7.60 12.90 -34.69
C ARG A 186 -7.41 13.55 -36.05
N ASN A 187 -6.21 14.00 -36.31
CA ASN A 187 -5.86 14.45 -37.64
C ASN A 187 -5.59 13.24 -38.56
N TYR A 188 -6.19 13.24 -39.74
CA TYR A 188 -5.95 12.25 -40.77
C TYR A 188 -5.02 12.87 -41.79
N TYR A 189 -3.82 12.37 -41.92
CA TYR A 189 -2.77 12.93 -42.77
C TYR A 189 -2.71 12.29 -44.16
N LYS A 190 -3.62 11.35 -44.48
CA LYS A 190 -3.58 10.61 -45.73
C LYS A 190 -3.57 11.54 -46.95
N ASP A 191 -4.50 12.48 -47.01
CA ASP A 191 -4.63 13.38 -48.15
C ASP A 191 -3.42 14.36 -48.27
N ALA A 192 -2.86 14.72 -47.15
CA ALA A 192 -1.63 15.53 -47.13
C ALA A 192 -0.41 14.75 -47.65
N LEU A 193 -0.29 13.48 -47.23
CA LEU A 193 0.77 12.59 -47.69
C LEU A 193 0.64 12.28 -49.20
N ASP A 194 -0.57 12.02 -49.66
CA ASP A 194 -0.86 11.76 -51.07
C ASP A 194 -0.50 12.99 -51.94
N LYS A 195 -0.83 14.22 -51.51
CA LYS A 195 -0.44 15.47 -52.18
C LYS A 195 1.06 15.71 -52.23
N LEU A 196 1.79 15.25 -51.24
CA LEU A 196 3.26 15.33 -51.12
C LEU A 196 3.98 14.19 -51.85
N GLY A 197 3.20 13.23 -52.44
CA GLY A 197 3.77 12.05 -53.09
C GLY A 197 4.41 11.04 -52.14
N ILE A 198 4.11 11.13 -50.86
CA ILE A 198 4.67 10.23 -49.83
C ILE A 198 3.73 8.99 -49.70
N LYS A 199 4.25 7.82 -50.02
CA LYS A 199 3.53 6.57 -49.82
C LYS A 199 3.81 5.98 -48.45
N ALA A 200 2.80 5.89 -47.58
CA ALA A 200 2.87 5.19 -46.32
C ALA A 200 2.64 3.68 -46.54
N ASN A 201 3.68 2.87 -46.40
CA ASN A 201 3.60 1.42 -46.46
C ASN A 201 3.31 0.86 -45.07
N LEU A 202 2.06 0.41 -44.84
CA LEU A 202 1.65 -0.16 -43.57
C LEU A 202 1.79 -1.68 -43.61
N ILE A 203 2.76 -2.21 -42.91
CA ILE A 203 2.94 -3.65 -42.71
C ILE A 203 2.08 -4.08 -41.55
N ARG A 204 1.05 -4.86 -41.79
CA ARG A 204 0.11 -5.33 -40.76
C ARG A 204 0.26 -6.83 -40.57
N VAL A 205 0.22 -7.26 -39.34
CA VAL A 205 0.09 -8.67 -38.96
C VAL A 205 -1.34 -8.90 -38.47
N GLY A 206 -2.15 -9.54 -39.32
CA GLY A 206 -3.58 -9.79 -39.09
C GLY A 206 -4.53 -8.76 -39.70
N GLN A 207 -5.80 -9.17 -39.87
CA GLN A 207 -6.81 -8.42 -40.58
C GLN A 207 -7.30 -7.16 -39.84
N PHE A 208 -7.17 -7.12 -38.51
CA PHE A 208 -7.69 -6.08 -37.61
C PHE A 208 -6.64 -5.34 -36.79
N LYS A 209 -5.37 -5.45 -37.12
CA LYS A 209 -4.28 -4.73 -36.42
C LYS A 209 -3.59 -3.74 -37.34
#